data_2ca6cedda2efb71058121cacae012a42
#
_entry.id   2ca6cedda2efb71058121cacae012a42
#
_cell.length_a   1.000
_cell.length_b   1.000
_cell.length_c   1.000
_cell.angle_alpha   90.00
_cell.angle_beta   90.00
_cell.angle_gamma   90.00
#
_symmetry.space_group_name_H-M   'P 1'
#
loop_
_entity.id
_entity.type
_entity.pdbx_description
1 polymer ?
#
loop_
_entity_poly.entity_id
_entity_poly.type
_entity_poly.pdbx_seq_one_letter_code
_entity_poly.pdbx_strand_id
1 'polypeptide(L)'
;MKTKDRIKTRSNKGITLIALVITIIVLLILAAVTINALSGDNGILKRAKDAKEQTNEKNQEEMGKLDDYKSTIDQYADGTGGGSGNGGSGGGSSTNFTNIDTAKSNPAGAVPAGSTVIEPDASKGIVIKDKNNNEWVWIEVPKDTAFSGLTIDTTGTLTEQNYNDIKNKLIAYATTYREGKSGQGCNWTDEWYAEDGEELVTASTSNLTETQKALTNGCGLTYDEYKTAYQKMLKSVYTYGGFWIGRYEAGIEGSITDLTKARTGRPGGTTGPVSYDGTSVKVLKLATVTTQSDNTNTLPKAISQKDAIPYNWVTCSEAQSLAKEMTPNSNYTSSLMFGIQWDLVCQYLKVKGGLSESDINQDSSSWGNYSNAKIENITAGKYAIFDTRHLKLGAWTKITSGFTKSDSEDNSRALLSTGISEYTKKMNIYNFASNEAEWTLEKTSYGNNACASRGGIYTSTGSNFPAASRDGFGTADSYNNIGFRPALYAN
;
A
#
# COMPACT_ATOMS: atom_id res chain seq x y z
N MET A 1 65.45 46.72 -48.71
CA MET A 1 65.41 46.16 -47.33
C MET A 1 64.56 44.91 -47.37
N LYS A 2 65.18 43.68 -47.30
CA LYS A 2 64.48 42.41 -47.47
C LYS A 2 64.19 41.85 -46.11
N THR A 3 62.92 41.70 -45.75
CA THR A 3 62.44 41.02 -44.51
C THR A 3 62.31 39.55 -44.80
N LYS A 4 63.04 38.70 -44.08
CA LYS A 4 63.00 37.26 -44.15
C LYS A 4 61.87 36.74 -43.30
N ASP A 5 60.85 36.10 -43.86
CA ASP A 5 59.85 35.31 -43.20
C ASP A 5 60.47 33.99 -42.68
N ARG A 6 60.39 33.79 -41.35
CA ARG A 6 60.79 32.52 -40.69
C ARG A 6 59.56 31.60 -40.62
N ILE A 7 59.60 30.55 -41.43
CA ILE A 7 58.67 29.41 -41.33
C ILE A 7 59.00 28.64 -40.06
N LYS A 8 58.08 28.62 -39.10
CA LYS A 8 58.15 27.76 -37.93
C LYS A 8 57.69 26.37 -38.32
N THR A 9 58.61 25.41 -38.46
CA THR A 9 58.34 23.98 -38.57
C THR A 9 57.80 23.47 -37.24
N ARG A 10 56.55 23.00 -37.22
CA ARG A 10 55.99 22.23 -36.11
C ARG A 10 56.70 20.88 -36.02
N SER A 11 57.45 20.67 -34.95
CA SER A 11 58.00 19.38 -34.59
C SER A 11 56.84 18.45 -34.14
N ASN A 12 56.47 17.50 -34.98
CA ASN A 12 55.63 16.36 -34.59
C ASN A 12 56.50 15.47 -33.66
N LYS A 13 56.28 15.61 -32.35
CA LYS A 13 56.83 14.66 -31.36
C LYS A 13 56.06 13.34 -31.52
N GLY A 14 56.66 12.41 -32.26
CA GLY A 14 56.18 11.04 -32.34
C GLY A 14 56.18 10.39 -30.96
N ILE A 15 55.17 9.56 -30.72
CA ILE A 15 55.09 8.74 -29.50
C ILE A 15 56.36 7.87 -29.48
N THR A 16 57.12 7.92 -28.39
CA THR A 16 58.31 7.07 -28.23
C THR A 16 57.89 5.59 -28.22
N LEU A 17 58.71 4.72 -28.77
CA LEU A 17 58.45 3.27 -28.84
C LEU A 17 58.10 2.71 -27.45
N ILE A 18 58.74 3.23 -26.41
CA ILE A 18 58.47 2.86 -25.01
C ILE A 18 57.05 3.24 -24.57
N ALA A 19 56.60 4.44 -24.93
CA ALA A 19 55.23 4.88 -24.61
C ALA A 19 54.17 4.04 -25.31
N LEU A 20 54.40 3.64 -26.56
CA LEU A 20 53.52 2.74 -27.31
C LEU A 20 53.47 1.35 -26.67
N VAL A 21 54.60 0.77 -26.28
CA VAL A 21 54.66 -0.54 -25.62
C VAL A 21 53.94 -0.52 -24.28
N ILE A 22 54.15 0.51 -23.47
CA ILE A 22 53.43 0.67 -22.18
C ILE A 22 51.91 0.78 -22.40
N THR A 23 51.47 1.54 -23.40
CA THR A 23 50.03 1.67 -23.71
C THR A 23 49.42 0.33 -24.14
N ILE A 24 50.12 -0.46 -24.93
CA ILE A 24 49.66 -1.81 -25.33
C ILE A 24 49.58 -2.74 -24.14
N ILE A 25 50.56 -2.73 -23.25
CA ILE A 25 50.55 -3.55 -22.02
C ILE A 25 49.37 -3.16 -21.11
N VAL A 26 49.13 -1.88 -20.91
CA VAL A 26 48.01 -1.39 -20.09
C VAL A 26 46.66 -1.80 -20.70
N LEU A 27 46.52 -1.69 -22.03
CA LEU A 27 45.29 -2.12 -22.73
C LEU A 27 45.06 -3.63 -22.61
N LEU A 28 46.12 -4.44 -22.70
CA LEU A 28 46.01 -5.89 -22.52
C LEU A 28 45.63 -6.28 -21.08
N ILE A 29 46.17 -5.59 -20.08
CA ILE A 29 45.80 -5.82 -18.69
C ILE A 29 44.34 -5.43 -18.45
N LEU A 30 43.90 -4.28 -18.93
CA LEU A 30 42.51 -3.83 -18.84
C LEU A 30 41.55 -4.79 -19.55
N ALA A 31 41.92 -5.28 -20.72
CA ALA A 31 41.13 -6.28 -21.46
C ALA A 31 41.02 -7.61 -20.68
N ALA A 32 42.13 -8.08 -20.09
CA ALA A 32 42.14 -9.30 -19.29
C ALA A 32 41.27 -9.17 -18.00
N VAL A 33 41.32 -8.02 -17.34
CA VAL A 33 40.49 -7.74 -16.14
C VAL A 33 39.00 -7.67 -16.52
N THR A 34 38.66 -7.00 -17.63
CA THR A 34 37.25 -6.90 -18.08
C THR A 34 36.71 -8.26 -18.53
N ILE A 35 37.48 -9.07 -19.23
CA ILE A 35 37.09 -10.43 -19.66
C ILE A 35 36.87 -11.31 -18.43
N ASN A 36 37.75 -11.24 -17.42
CA ASN A 36 37.61 -12.02 -16.20
C ASN A 36 36.40 -11.57 -15.35
N ALA A 37 36.09 -10.28 -15.32
CA ALA A 37 34.90 -9.75 -14.64
C ALA A 37 33.59 -10.15 -15.33
N LEU A 38 33.59 -10.36 -16.66
CA LEU A 38 32.44 -10.77 -17.44
C LEU A 38 32.24 -12.29 -17.48
N SER A 39 33.33 -13.09 -17.64
CA SER A 39 33.27 -14.53 -17.92
C SER A 39 34.02 -15.41 -16.92
N GLY A 40 34.66 -14.85 -15.88
CA GLY A 40 35.31 -15.62 -14.82
C GLY A 40 34.30 -16.36 -13.94
N ASP A 41 34.78 -17.25 -13.04
CA ASP A 41 33.94 -18.07 -12.15
C ASP A 41 32.97 -17.27 -11.27
N ASN A 42 33.25 -16.02 -11.01
CA ASN A 42 32.37 -15.04 -10.36
C ASN A 42 31.84 -13.96 -11.32
N GLY A 43 31.98 -14.16 -12.61
CA GLY A 43 31.58 -13.18 -13.64
C GLY A 43 30.07 -12.99 -13.75
N ILE A 44 29.69 -11.83 -14.29
CA ILE A 44 28.28 -11.45 -14.44
C ILE A 44 27.51 -12.45 -15.31
N LEU A 45 28.13 -13.00 -16.36
CA LEU A 45 27.51 -13.98 -17.25
C LEU A 45 27.21 -15.30 -16.54
N LYS A 46 28.10 -15.76 -15.66
CA LYS A 46 27.85 -16.98 -14.87
C LYS A 46 26.73 -16.76 -13.86
N ARG A 47 26.75 -15.64 -13.12
CA ARG A 47 25.65 -15.29 -12.18
C ARG A 47 24.31 -15.17 -12.88
N ALA A 48 24.26 -14.61 -14.09
CA ALA A 48 23.04 -14.52 -14.88
C ALA A 48 22.54 -15.91 -15.34
N LYS A 49 23.47 -16.81 -15.68
CA LYS A 49 23.14 -18.19 -16.05
C LYS A 49 22.62 -18.97 -14.83
N ASP A 50 23.30 -18.89 -13.69
CA ASP A 50 22.92 -19.55 -12.45
C ASP A 50 21.57 -19.04 -11.95
N ALA A 51 21.30 -17.73 -12.04
CA ALA A 51 20.01 -17.15 -11.71
C ALA A 51 18.89 -17.64 -12.64
N LYS A 52 19.18 -17.80 -13.93
CA LYS A 52 18.22 -18.35 -14.91
C LYS A 52 17.92 -19.84 -14.64
N GLU A 53 18.95 -20.63 -14.30
CA GLU A 53 18.78 -22.03 -13.94
C GLU A 53 17.94 -22.18 -12.66
N GLN A 54 18.24 -21.40 -11.60
CA GLN A 54 17.44 -21.37 -10.38
C GLN A 54 15.99 -20.92 -10.61
N THR A 55 15.77 -19.98 -11.53
CA THR A 55 14.41 -19.55 -11.90
C THR A 55 13.69 -20.66 -12.64
N ASN A 56 14.36 -21.38 -13.54
CA ASN A 56 13.76 -22.51 -14.25
C ASN A 56 13.45 -23.70 -13.33
N GLU A 57 14.32 -24.00 -12.37
CA GLU A 57 14.09 -25.04 -11.36
C GLU A 57 12.87 -24.71 -10.50
N LYS A 58 12.76 -23.46 -10.03
CA LYS A 58 11.58 -22.99 -9.29
C LYS A 58 10.31 -23.05 -10.12
N ASN A 59 10.36 -22.64 -11.39
CA ASN A 59 9.21 -22.73 -12.29
C ASN A 59 8.78 -24.18 -12.53
N GLN A 60 9.72 -25.13 -12.63
CA GLN A 60 9.39 -26.55 -12.74
C GLN A 60 8.77 -27.11 -11.45
N GLU A 61 9.28 -26.71 -10.29
CA GLU A 61 8.70 -27.06 -9.00
C GLU A 61 7.28 -26.47 -8.81
N GLU A 62 7.07 -25.23 -9.26
CA GLU A 62 5.74 -24.59 -9.26
C GLU A 62 4.78 -25.27 -10.24
N MET A 63 5.23 -25.66 -11.43
CA MET A 63 4.41 -26.41 -12.40
C MET A 63 4.03 -27.80 -11.88
N GLY A 64 4.94 -28.48 -11.19
CA GLY A 64 4.63 -29.76 -10.53
C GLY A 64 3.55 -29.61 -9.45
N LYS A 65 3.61 -28.55 -8.66
CA LYS A 65 2.56 -28.22 -7.68
C LYS A 65 1.24 -27.84 -8.35
N LEU A 66 1.27 -27.20 -9.51
CA LEU A 66 0.07 -26.84 -10.27
C LEU A 66 -0.64 -28.10 -10.81
N ASP A 67 0.10 -29.09 -11.27
CA ASP A 67 -0.44 -30.36 -11.74
C ASP A 67 -1.05 -31.19 -10.59
N ASP A 68 -0.44 -31.16 -9.40
CA ASP A 68 -1.02 -31.76 -8.19
C ASP A 68 -2.32 -31.04 -7.77
N TYR A 69 -2.40 -29.73 -7.86
CA TYR A 69 -3.62 -28.96 -7.61
C TYR A 69 -4.70 -29.27 -8.66
N LYS A 70 -4.32 -29.39 -9.93
CA LYS A 70 -5.26 -29.73 -11.00
C LYS A 70 -5.84 -31.14 -10.83
N SER A 71 -5.01 -32.12 -10.48
CA SER A 71 -5.47 -33.47 -10.17
C SER A 71 -6.44 -33.50 -8.98
N THR A 72 -6.22 -32.65 -7.98
CA THR A 72 -7.09 -32.51 -6.81
C THR A 72 -8.42 -31.85 -7.18
N ILE A 73 -8.40 -30.85 -8.05
CA ILE A 73 -9.62 -30.19 -8.56
C ILE A 73 -10.43 -31.15 -9.44
N ASP A 74 -9.79 -31.90 -10.30
CA ASP A 74 -10.45 -32.89 -11.16
C ASP A 74 -11.11 -34.02 -10.34
N GLN A 75 -10.52 -34.43 -9.20
CA GLN A 75 -11.13 -35.35 -8.24
C GLN A 75 -12.39 -34.79 -7.55
N TYR A 76 -12.47 -33.51 -7.33
CA TYR A 76 -13.67 -32.86 -6.76
C TYR A 76 -14.73 -32.51 -7.82
N ALA A 77 -14.36 -32.39 -9.08
CA ALA A 77 -15.28 -32.09 -10.19
C ALA A 77 -16.07 -33.33 -10.66
N ASP A 78 -15.53 -34.54 -10.48
CA ASP A 78 -16.12 -35.81 -10.97
C ASP A 78 -17.22 -36.39 -10.08
N GLY A 79 -17.67 -35.71 -9.02
CA GLY A 79 -18.93 -36.00 -8.33
C GLY A 79 -19.11 -37.41 -7.72
N THR A 80 -18.03 -38.17 -7.52
CA THR A 80 -18.10 -39.51 -6.90
C THR A 80 -17.55 -39.52 -5.48
N GLY A 81 -18.34 -39.02 -4.50
CA GLY A 81 -17.95 -38.99 -3.10
C GLY A 81 -19.11 -38.90 -2.12
N GLY A 82 -20.10 -39.76 -2.26
CA GLY A 82 -21.03 -40.03 -1.16
C GLY A 82 -20.51 -41.18 -0.36
N GLY A 83 -20.12 -40.98 0.91
CA GLY A 83 -19.76 -42.08 1.81
C GLY A 83 -19.21 -41.60 3.16
N SER A 84 -20.01 -41.80 4.16
CA SER A 84 -19.71 -41.72 5.61
C SER A 84 -18.43 -42.47 6.01
N GLY A 85 -17.58 -41.90 6.90
CA GLY A 85 -16.59 -42.67 7.65
C GLY A 85 -15.38 -41.89 8.17
N ASN A 86 -15.45 -41.44 9.36
CA ASN A 86 -14.46 -41.40 10.46
C ASN A 86 -12.94 -41.41 10.17
N GLY A 87 -12.25 -40.36 10.61
CA GLY A 87 -10.90 -40.43 11.21
C GLY A 87 -9.71 -40.17 10.29
N GLY A 88 -9.07 -39.01 10.42
CA GLY A 88 -7.74 -38.72 9.89
C GLY A 88 -7.36 -37.23 9.98
N SER A 89 -6.59 -36.89 10.99
CA SER A 89 -6.02 -35.54 11.24
C SER A 89 -5.16 -35.09 10.06
N GLY A 90 -5.62 -34.09 9.33
CA GLY A 90 -4.83 -33.34 8.35
C GLY A 90 -5.35 -31.89 8.36
N GLY A 91 -4.52 -30.94 8.87
CA GLY A 91 -4.91 -29.57 9.10
C GLY A 91 -5.20 -28.78 7.82
N GLY A 92 -6.35 -28.95 7.23
CA GLY A 92 -6.97 -28.05 6.27
C GLY A 92 -7.79 -27.04 7.04
N SER A 93 -7.39 -25.78 7.06
CA SER A 93 -8.17 -24.71 7.65
C SER A 93 -9.50 -24.61 6.91
N SER A 94 -10.58 -25.05 7.58
CA SER A 94 -11.96 -24.96 7.08
C SER A 94 -12.34 -23.48 6.91
N THR A 95 -12.47 -23.02 5.67
CA THR A 95 -12.93 -21.67 5.30
C THR A 95 -14.45 -21.55 5.39
N ASN A 96 -15.06 -22.15 6.39
CA ASN A 96 -16.51 -22.08 6.59
C ASN A 96 -16.88 -20.70 7.15
N PHE A 97 -17.32 -19.82 6.27
CA PHE A 97 -17.93 -18.57 6.65
C PHE A 97 -19.42 -18.75 6.89
N THR A 98 -19.97 -17.99 7.87
CA THR A 98 -21.36 -18.02 8.26
C THR A 98 -22.07 -16.71 7.96
N ASN A 99 -23.40 -16.72 7.86
CA ASN A 99 -24.23 -15.56 7.60
C ASN A 99 -23.87 -14.81 6.31
N ILE A 100 -23.40 -15.54 5.30
CA ILE A 100 -23.06 -15.01 3.97
C ILE A 100 -23.89 -15.69 2.90
N ASP A 101 -24.35 -14.91 1.93
CA ASP A 101 -24.92 -15.41 0.69
C ASP A 101 -23.82 -15.49 -0.37
N THR A 102 -23.33 -16.69 -0.64
CA THR A 102 -22.22 -16.92 -1.55
C THR A 102 -22.54 -16.56 -3.00
N ALA A 103 -23.80 -16.45 -3.38
CA ALA A 103 -24.21 -15.95 -4.69
C ALA A 103 -23.97 -14.44 -4.83
N LYS A 104 -24.02 -13.70 -3.72
CA LYS A 104 -23.78 -12.24 -3.68
C LYS A 104 -22.32 -11.89 -3.41
N SER A 105 -21.68 -12.67 -2.53
CA SER A 105 -20.30 -12.41 -2.14
C SER A 105 -19.62 -13.70 -1.71
N ASN A 106 -18.44 -13.99 -2.27
CA ASN A 106 -17.70 -15.22 -2.04
C ASN A 106 -16.30 -14.94 -1.47
N PRO A 107 -16.18 -14.63 -0.17
CA PRO A 107 -14.87 -14.44 0.45
C PRO A 107 -14.00 -15.70 0.42
N ALA A 108 -14.60 -16.88 0.45
CA ALA A 108 -13.85 -18.15 0.44
C ALA A 108 -12.99 -18.31 -0.83
N GLY A 109 -13.52 -17.87 -1.99
CA GLY A 109 -12.78 -17.86 -3.25
C GLY A 109 -11.64 -16.84 -3.32
N ALA A 110 -11.58 -15.92 -2.35
CA ALA A 110 -10.57 -14.85 -2.29
C ALA A 110 -9.70 -14.91 -1.01
N VAL A 111 -9.62 -16.07 -0.34
CA VAL A 111 -8.75 -16.29 0.84
C VAL A 111 -7.35 -16.70 0.39
N PRO A 112 -6.29 -15.96 0.77
CA PRO A 112 -4.93 -16.37 0.48
C PRO A 112 -4.58 -17.72 1.13
N ALA A 113 -3.92 -18.58 0.39
CA ALA A 113 -3.46 -19.86 0.91
C ALA A 113 -2.58 -19.69 2.15
N GLY A 114 -2.80 -20.54 3.16
CA GLY A 114 -2.11 -20.46 4.45
C GLY A 114 -2.68 -19.43 5.41
N SER A 115 -3.78 -18.76 5.06
CA SER A 115 -4.52 -17.90 6.00
C SER A 115 -5.35 -18.74 6.97
N THR A 116 -5.57 -18.19 8.18
CA THR A 116 -6.48 -18.74 9.18
C THR A 116 -7.68 -17.82 9.36
N VAL A 117 -8.87 -18.38 9.54
CA VAL A 117 -10.08 -17.60 9.83
C VAL A 117 -10.11 -17.23 11.31
N ILE A 118 -10.21 -15.94 11.63
CA ILE A 118 -10.33 -15.42 13.00
C ILE A 118 -11.80 -15.17 13.35
N GLU A 119 -12.55 -14.55 12.46
CA GLU A 119 -13.99 -14.32 12.60
C GLU A 119 -14.68 -14.81 11.33
N PRO A 120 -15.47 -15.89 11.41
CA PRO A 120 -16.17 -16.42 10.26
C PRO A 120 -17.50 -15.75 9.95
N ASP A 121 -18.06 -14.97 10.88
CA ASP A 121 -19.41 -14.44 10.83
C ASP A 121 -19.49 -13.13 10.04
N ALA A 122 -20.14 -13.18 8.86
CA ALA A 122 -20.33 -12.02 8.01
C ALA A 122 -21.16 -10.89 8.67
N SER A 123 -21.99 -11.21 9.66
CA SER A 123 -22.75 -10.19 10.41
C SER A 123 -21.89 -9.37 11.36
N LYS A 124 -20.68 -9.85 11.67
CA LYS A 124 -19.68 -9.15 12.51
C LYS A 124 -18.52 -8.57 11.72
N GLY A 125 -18.41 -8.92 10.44
CA GLY A 125 -17.26 -8.64 9.59
C GLY A 125 -16.26 -9.79 9.63
N ILE A 126 -16.14 -10.53 8.50
CA ILE A 126 -15.25 -11.68 8.37
C ILE A 126 -13.80 -11.22 8.49
N VAL A 127 -13.01 -11.96 9.28
CA VAL A 127 -11.57 -11.68 9.48
C VAL A 127 -10.74 -12.92 9.20
N ILE A 128 -9.70 -12.73 8.43
CA ILE A 128 -8.63 -13.72 8.24
C ILE A 128 -7.30 -13.17 8.75
N LYS A 129 -6.39 -14.07 9.08
CA LYS A 129 -4.97 -13.79 9.35
C LYS A 129 -4.14 -14.51 8.32
N ASP A 130 -3.28 -13.78 7.60
CA ASP A 130 -2.38 -14.33 6.61
C ASP A 130 -1.14 -14.97 7.27
N LYS A 131 -0.30 -15.62 6.45
CA LYS A 131 0.94 -16.26 6.91
C LYS A 131 1.96 -15.29 7.53
N ASN A 132 1.83 -13.99 7.27
CA ASN A 132 2.69 -12.94 7.81
C ASN A 132 2.08 -12.31 9.08
N ASN A 133 1.01 -12.90 9.62
CA ASN A 133 0.24 -12.43 10.76
C ASN A 133 -0.51 -11.10 10.54
N ASN A 134 -0.66 -10.63 9.31
CA ASN A 134 -1.53 -9.51 9.03
C ASN A 134 -3.00 -9.93 9.11
N GLU A 135 -3.83 -9.10 9.70
CA GLU A 135 -5.25 -9.34 9.82
C GLU A 135 -6.01 -8.51 8.77
N TRP A 136 -6.92 -9.19 8.06
CA TRP A 136 -7.67 -8.63 6.95
C TRP A 136 -9.16 -8.79 7.17
N VAL A 137 -9.93 -7.76 6.86
CA VAL A 137 -11.41 -7.76 6.93
C VAL A 137 -11.97 -7.81 5.52
N TRP A 138 -12.98 -8.67 5.31
CA TRP A 138 -13.71 -8.75 4.05
C TRP A 138 -14.70 -7.59 3.92
N ILE A 139 -14.61 -6.86 2.82
CA ILE A 139 -15.55 -5.82 2.44
C ILE A 139 -16.47 -6.40 1.38
N GLU A 140 -17.70 -6.68 1.79
CA GLU A 140 -18.73 -7.22 0.89
C GLU A 140 -19.23 -6.13 -0.05
N VAL A 141 -19.23 -6.45 -1.35
CA VAL A 141 -19.82 -5.67 -2.44
C VAL A 141 -20.83 -6.59 -3.15
N PRO A 142 -22.12 -6.59 -2.73
CA PRO A 142 -23.10 -7.58 -3.18
C PRO A 142 -23.32 -7.54 -4.68
N LYS A 143 -23.05 -8.66 -5.37
CA LYS A 143 -23.08 -8.73 -6.85
C LYS A 143 -24.43 -8.42 -7.44
N ASP A 144 -25.51 -8.87 -6.81
CA ASP A 144 -26.88 -8.65 -7.23
C ASP A 144 -27.31 -7.17 -7.21
N THR A 145 -26.75 -6.40 -6.30
CA THR A 145 -27.06 -4.97 -6.13
C THR A 145 -26.02 -4.10 -6.83
N ALA A 146 -24.74 -4.31 -6.53
CA ALA A 146 -23.67 -3.46 -7.08
C ALA A 146 -23.51 -3.62 -8.60
N PHE A 147 -23.75 -4.82 -9.15
CA PHE A 147 -23.60 -5.12 -10.56
C PHE A 147 -24.91 -5.51 -11.25
N SER A 148 -26.04 -5.06 -10.72
CA SER A 148 -27.36 -5.34 -11.30
C SER A 148 -27.41 -5.06 -12.80
N GLY A 149 -27.85 -6.07 -13.59
CA GLY A 149 -27.93 -6.00 -15.05
C GLY A 149 -26.58 -6.08 -15.79
N LEU A 150 -25.46 -6.34 -15.09
CA LEU A 150 -24.15 -6.58 -15.71
C LEU A 150 -23.79 -8.06 -15.63
N THR A 151 -23.45 -8.66 -16.76
CA THR A 151 -22.95 -10.04 -16.84
C THR A 151 -21.69 -10.07 -17.66
N ILE A 152 -20.58 -10.44 -17.02
CA ILE A 152 -19.25 -10.55 -17.64
C ILE A 152 -18.69 -11.92 -17.29
N ASP A 153 -18.19 -12.64 -18.31
CA ASP A 153 -17.41 -13.86 -18.10
C ASP A 153 -15.99 -13.48 -17.66
N THR A 154 -15.60 -13.90 -16.45
CA THR A 154 -14.30 -13.61 -15.84
C THR A 154 -13.27 -14.71 -16.03
N THR A 155 -13.61 -15.79 -16.74
CA THR A 155 -12.70 -16.95 -16.98
C THR A 155 -11.56 -16.61 -17.94
N GLY A 156 -11.74 -15.59 -18.79
CA GLY A 156 -10.76 -15.12 -19.77
C GLY A 156 -10.17 -13.76 -19.42
N THR A 157 -9.45 -13.20 -20.40
CA THR A 157 -8.98 -11.81 -20.36
C THR A 157 -10.15 -10.87 -20.58
N LEU A 158 -10.38 -9.97 -19.64
CA LEU A 158 -11.41 -8.95 -19.76
C LEU A 158 -10.97 -7.86 -20.75
N THR A 159 -11.92 -7.34 -21.50
CA THR A 159 -11.71 -6.18 -22.38
C THR A 159 -11.68 -4.89 -21.58
N GLU A 160 -11.16 -3.82 -22.15
CA GLU A 160 -11.19 -2.48 -21.54
C GLU A 160 -12.65 -2.04 -21.26
N GLN A 161 -13.58 -2.37 -22.16
CA GLN A 161 -15.00 -2.09 -21.95
C GLN A 161 -15.55 -2.83 -20.70
N ASN A 162 -15.18 -4.09 -20.49
CA ASN A 162 -15.59 -4.83 -19.29
C ASN A 162 -15.09 -4.13 -18.00
N TYR A 163 -13.85 -3.68 -17.99
CA TYR A 163 -13.32 -2.94 -16.83
C TYR A 163 -14.05 -1.62 -16.60
N ASN A 164 -14.37 -0.87 -17.68
CA ASN A 164 -15.13 0.37 -17.59
C ASN A 164 -16.56 0.12 -17.09
N ASP A 165 -17.21 -0.95 -17.53
CA ASP A 165 -18.54 -1.31 -17.06
C ASP A 165 -18.54 -1.65 -15.56
N ILE A 166 -17.57 -2.45 -15.11
CA ILE A 166 -17.38 -2.75 -13.69
C ILE A 166 -17.15 -1.46 -12.89
N LYS A 167 -16.20 -0.61 -13.32
CA LYS A 167 -15.88 0.67 -12.68
C LYS A 167 -17.12 1.54 -12.53
N ASN A 168 -17.88 1.73 -13.61
CA ASN A 168 -19.06 2.56 -13.60
C ASN A 168 -20.16 2.03 -12.65
N LYS A 169 -20.33 0.71 -12.57
CA LYS A 169 -21.26 0.08 -11.62
C LYS A 169 -20.82 0.31 -10.16
N LEU A 170 -19.54 0.19 -9.85
CA LEU A 170 -19.03 0.46 -8.51
C LEU A 170 -19.18 1.93 -8.11
N ILE A 171 -18.87 2.87 -9.03
CA ILE A 171 -19.09 4.30 -8.82
C ILE A 171 -20.56 4.59 -8.53
N ALA A 172 -21.48 4.03 -9.33
CA ALA A 172 -22.91 4.21 -9.11
C ALA A 172 -23.39 3.63 -7.77
N TYR A 173 -22.84 2.45 -7.36
CA TYR A 173 -23.20 1.81 -6.10
C TYR A 173 -22.72 2.60 -4.86
N ALA A 174 -21.58 3.28 -4.95
CA ALA A 174 -20.99 4.06 -3.84
C ALA A 174 -21.07 5.59 -4.08
N THR A 175 -21.96 6.07 -4.95
CA THR A 175 -22.01 7.48 -5.40
C THR A 175 -22.14 8.48 -4.24
N THR A 176 -22.92 8.15 -3.21
CA THR A 176 -23.12 9.00 -2.02
C THR A 176 -21.80 9.42 -1.37
N TYR A 177 -20.79 8.52 -1.38
CA TYR A 177 -19.50 8.76 -0.77
C TYR A 177 -18.48 9.29 -1.76
N ARG A 178 -18.68 9.00 -3.05
CA ARG A 178 -17.87 9.53 -4.14
C ARG A 178 -18.04 11.04 -4.30
N GLU A 179 -19.28 11.52 -4.19
CA GLU A 179 -19.63 12.94 -4.26
C GLU A 179 -19.54 13.66 -2.91
N GLY A 180 -19.23 12.91 -1.85
CA GLY A 180 -19.23 13.40 -0.46
C GLY A 180 -18.27 14.54 -0.22
N LYS A 181 -18.35 15.10 1.01
CA LYS A 181 -17.64 16.29 1.48
C LYS A 181 -16.16 16.27 1.10
N SER A 182 -15.78 16.99 0.05
CA SER A 182 -14.40 17.31 -0.24
C SER A 182 -14.05 18.61 0.48
N GLY A 183 -12.99 18.62 1.28
CA GLY A 183 -12.58 19.82 2.01
C GLY A 183 -12.13 20.97 1.10
N GLN A 184 -11.94 20.77 -0.21
CA GLN A 184 -11.10 21.63 -1.02
C GLN A 184 -11.67 22.08 -2.37
N GLY A 185 -12.91 21.79 -2.73
CA GLY A 185 -13.48 22.25 -4.00
C GLY A 185 -12.69 21.85 -5.26
N CYS A 186 -12.07 20.68 -5.26
CA CYS A 186 -11.30 20.11 -6.35
C CYS A 186 -11.94 18.83 -6.89
N ASN A 187 -11.53 18.41 -8.07
CA ASN A 187 -11.95 17.13 -8.65
C ASN A 187 -11.12 16.00 -8.05
N TRP A 188 -11.77 14.88 -7.80
CA TRP A 188 -11.21 13.67 -7.28
C TRP A 188 -11.37 12.53 -8.28
N THR A 189 -10.32 11.79 -8.56
CA THR A 189 -10.33 10.69 -9.51
C THR A 189 -9.38 9.59 -9.05
N ASP A 190 -9.64 8.35 -9.49
CA ASP A 190 -8.68 7.26 -9.37
C ASP A 190 -7.72 7.21 -10.58
N GLU A 191 -7.82 8.16 -11.50
CA GLU A 191 -7.02 8.17 -12.73
C GLU A 191 -5.76 9.03 -12.56
N TRP A 192 -4.60 8.38 -12.49
CA TRP A 192 -3.30 9.05 -12.43
C TRP A 192 -2.69 9.27 -13.80
N TYR A 193 -3.12 8.51 -14.79
CA TYR A 193 -2.60 8.50 -16.15
C TYR A 193 -3.75 8.62 -17.14
N ALA A 194 -3.50 9.27 -18.28
CA ALA A 194 -4.37 9.23 -19.44
C ALA A 194 -4.31 7.84 -20.12
N GLU A 195 -5.21 7.57 -21.05
CA GLU A 195 -5.26 6.28 -21.76
C GLU A 195 -3.98 5.96 -22.55
N ASP A 196 -3.26 6.98 -23.01
CA ASP A 196 -1.97 6.89 -23.70
C ASP A 196 -0.76 6.75 -22.76
N GLY A 197 -0.99 6.71 -21.45
CA GLY A 197 0.06 6.59 -20.42
C GLY A 197 0.70 7.91 -20.01
N GLU A 198 0.25 9.05 -20.53
CA GLU A 198 0.74 10.34 -20.09
C GLU A 198 0.24 10.65 -18.67
N GLU A 199 1.11 11.21 -17.84
CA GLU A 199 0.75 11.60 -16.47
C GLU A 199 -0.24 12.77 -16.48
N LEU A 200 -1.31 12.63 -15.72
CA LEU A 200 -2.27 13.73 -15.49
C LEU A 200 -1.76 14.79 -14.51
N VAL A 201 -0.52 14.69 -14.06
CA VAL A 201 0.16 15.68 -13.20
C VAL A 201 1.28 16.34 -13.98
N THR A 202 1.17 17.64 -14.16
CA THR A 202 2.16 18.48 -14.86
C THR A 202 3.38 18.78 -13.96
N ALA A 203 4.22 17.81 -13.68
CA ALA A 203 5.59 18.11 -13.29
C ALA A 203 6.47 18.10 -14.56
N SER A 204 7.36 19.06 -14.70
CA SER A 204 8.34 19.05 -15.80
C SER A 204 9.31 17.89 -15.62
N THR A 205 8.95 16.72 -16.12
CA THR A 205 9.63 15.45 -15.86
C THR A 205 10.20 14.80 -17.12
N SER A 206 10.39 15.58 -18.19
CA SER A 206 10.78 15.11 -19.52
C SER A 206 12.07 14.27 -19.58
N ASN A 207 12.90 14.31 -18.54
CA ASN A 207 14.18 13.57 -18.47
C ASN A 207 14.17 12.45 -17.43
N LEU A 208 13.02 12.12 -16.82
CA LEU A 208 12.92 11.07 -15.80
C LEU A 208 12.54 9.72 -16.44
N THR A 209 13.06 8.63 -15.87
CA THR A 209 12.57 7.27 -16.19
C THR A 209 11.15 7.09 -15.63
N GLU A 210 10.39 6.12 -16.17
CA GLU A 210 9.03 5.83 -15.69
C GLU A 210 8.99 5.54 -14.18
N THR A 211 9.96 4.80 -13.66
CA THR A 211 10.07 4.57 -12.20
C THR A 211 10.32 5.85 -11.43
N GLN A 212 11.13 6.76 -11.95
CA GLN A 212 11.37 8.06 -11.31
C GLN A 212 10.13 8.95 -11.36
N LYS A 213 9.40 8.94 -12.49
CA LYS A 213 8.12 9.63 -12.60
C LYS A 213 7.11 9.10 -11.58
N ALA A 214 6.96 7.79 -11.46
CA ALA A 214 6.07 7.15 -10.48
C ALA A 214 6.36 7.58 -9.04
N LEU A 215 7.64 7.74 -8.68
CA LEU A 215 8.04 8.22 -7.35
C LEU A 215 7.78 9.70 -7.14
N THR A 216 7.78 10.50 -8.20
CA THR A 216 7.59 11.96 -8.13
C THR A 216 6.14 12.38 -8.29
N ASN A 217 5.29 11.60 -8.98
CA ASN A 217 3.88 11.90 -9.17
C ASN A 217 3.01 11.62 -7.93
N GLY A 218 3.56 10.92 -6.94
CA GLY A 218 2.87 10.58 -5.69
C GLY A 218 2.08 9.26 -5.74
N CYS A 219 1.85 8.68 -6.91
CA CYS A 219 1.19 7.39 -7.04
C CYS A 219 2.07 6.21 -6.58
N GLY A 220 3.39 6.30 -6.80
CA GLY A 220 4.34 5.24 -6.49
C GLY A 220 4.27 4.03 -7.43
N LEU A 221 3.54 4.14 -8.53
CA LEU A 221 3.36 3.10 -9.54
C LEU A 221 3.65 3.68 -10.94
N THR A 222 4.25 2.89 -11.81
CA THR A 222 4.30 3.21 -13.24
C THR A 222 2.91 3.06 -13.87
N TYR A 223 2.73 3.56 -15.09
CA TYR A 223 1.46 3.41 -15.82
C TYR A 223 1.00 1.95 -15.89
N ASP A 224 1.87 1.05 -16.30
CA ASP A 224 1.53 -0.36 -16.45
C ASP A 224 1.22 -1.03 -15.10
N GLU A 225 1.97 -0.70 -14.05
CA GLU A 225 1.73 -1.20 -12.70
C GLU A 225 0.38 -0.70 -12.16
N TYR A 226 0.09 0.60 -12.35
CA TYR A 226 -1.16 1.22 -11.93
C TYR A 226 -2.36 0.59 -12.65
N LYS A 227 -2.31 0.54 -14.00
CA LYS A 227 -3.36 -0.04 -14.83
C LYS A 227 -3.61 -1.51 -14.45
N THR A 228 -2.54 -2.28 -14.32
CA THR A 228 -2.61 -3.68 -13.90
C THR A 228 -3.25 -3.85 -12.53
N ALA A 229 -2.83 -3.07 -11.53
CA ALA A 229 -3.36 -3.14 -10.18
C ALA A 229 -4.85 -2.77 -10.14
N TYR A 230 -5.23 -1.70 -10.85
CA TYR A 230 -6.62 -1.25 -10.93
C TYR A 230 -7.53 -2.29 -11.60
N GLN A 231 -7.09 -2.86 -12.73
CA GLN A 231 -7.82 -3.91 -13.44
C GLN A 231 -7.98 -5.19 -12.60
N LYS A 232 -6.92 -5.62 -11.91
CA LYS A 232 -6.99 -6.76 -10.97
C LYS A 232 -7.98 -6.50 -9.85
N MET A 233 -7.96 -5.31 -9.26
CA MET A 233 -8.92 -4.91 -8.23
C MET A 233 -10.35 -4.99 -8.75
N LEU A 234 -10.65 -4.39 -9.91
CA LEU A 234 -11.99 -4.41 -10.52
C LEU A 234 -12.47 -5.84 -10.79
N LYS A 235 -11.60 -6.67 -11.41
CA LYS A 235 -11.90 -8.09 -11.68
C LYS A 235 -12.17 -8.86 -10.40
N SER A 236 -11.34 -8.69 -9.37
CA SER A 236 -11.49 -9.36 -8.08
C SER A 236 -12.82 -9.00 -7.41
N VAL A 237 -13.14 -7.71 -7.33
CA VAL A 237 -14.40 -7.24 -6.73
C VAL A 237 -15.61 -7.79 -7.48
N TYR A 238 -15.59 -7.77 -8.81
CA TYR A 238 -16.68 -8.32 -9.63
C TYR A 238 -16.80 -9.85 -9.46
N THR A 239 -15.67 -10.57 -9.50
CA THR A 239 -15.66 -12.04 -9.43
C THR A 239 -16.14 -12.56 -8.08
N TYR A 240 -15.61 -11.99 -7.00
CA TYR A 240 -15.84 -12.48 -5.65
C TYR A 240 -16.91 -11.72 -4.87
N GLY A 241 -17.37 -10.57 -5.36
CA GLY A 241 -18.32 -9.72 -4.63
C GLY A 241 -17.69 -9.06 -3.42
N GLY A 242 -16.42 -8.64 -3.52
CA GLY A 242 -15.72 -7.97 -2.43
C GLY A 242 -14.21 -7.97 -2.56
N PHE A 243 -13.55 -7.48 -1.52
CA PHE A 243 -12.10 -7.41 -1.38
C PHE A 243 -11.70 -7.36 0.10
N TRP A 244 -10.42 -7.57 0.40
CA TRP A 244 -9.89 -7.48 1.76
C TRP A 244 -9.28 -6.10 2.00
N ILE A 245 -9.39 -5.60 3.23
CA ILE A 245 -8.61 -4.45 3.72
C ILE A 245 -7.92 -4.81 5.02
N GLY A 246 -6.85 -4.13 5.36
CA GLY A 246 -6.22 -4.24 6.66
C GLY A 246 -7.25 -4.02 7.78
N ARG A 247 -7.35 -4.97 8.73
CA ARG A 247 -8.21 -4.82 9.92
C ARG A 247 -7.87 -3.58 10.70
N TYR A 248 -6.60 -3.25 10.72
CA TYR A 248 -6.01 -2.07 11.33
C TYR A 248 -5.39 -1.18 10.25
N GLU A 249 -5.29 0.10 10.52
CA GLU A 249 -4.34 0.97 9.80
C GLU A 249 -2.94 0.34 9.86
N ALA A 250 -2.09 0.66 8.90
CA ALA A 250 -0.74 0.12 8.87
C ALA A 250 0.05 0.54 10.11
N GLY A 251 0.72 -0.42 10.71
CA GLY A 251 1.66 -0.21 11.79
C GLY A 251 3.08 -0.55 11.38
N ILE A 252 4.05 -0.13 12.18
CA ILE A 252 5.47 -0.41 11.98
C ILE A 252 5.78 -1.80 12.54
N GLU A 253 6.41 -2.68 11.73
CA GLU A 253 6.88 -3.99 12.18
C GLU A 253 7.90 -3.86 13.30
N GLY A 254 7.79 -4.72 14.29
CA GLY A 254 8.73 -4.85 15.38
C GLY A 254 8.23 -4.31 16.72
N SER A 255 8.83 -4.84 17.77
CA SER A 255 8.54 -4.44 19.15
C SER A 255 9.41 -3.24 19.51
N ILE A 256 8.82 -2.06 19.60
CA ILE A 256 9.52 -0.88 20.14
C ILE A 256 9.58 -1.04 21.65
N THR A 257 10.72 -1.51 22.15
CA THR A 257 10.94 -1.70 23.60
C THR A 257 11.24 -0.39 24.31
N ASP A 258 11.84 0.55 23.62
CA ASP A 258 12.14 1.91 24.12
C ASP A 258 11.22 2.93 23.41
N LEU A 259 10.11 3.25 24.04
CA LEU A 259 9.11 4.15 23.50
C LEU A 259 9.61 5.59 23.32
N THR A 260 10.72 5.98 23.95
CA THR A 260 11.33 7.30 23.74
C THR A 260 11.98 7.43 22.36
N LYS A 261 12.28 6.30 21.73
CA LYS A 261 12.80 6.21 20.37
C LYS A 261 11.71 6.05 19.32
N ALA A 262 10.45 5.92 19.74
CA ALA A 262 9.34 5.88 18.81
C ALA A 262 9.26 7.20 18.04
N ARG A 263 8.91 7.07 16.77
CA ARG A 263 8.95 8.16 15.81
C ARG A 263 8.03 9.31 16.21
N THR A 264 8.62 10.46 16.54
CA THR A 264 7.89 11.69 16.90
C THR A 264 8.02 12.78 15.85
N GLY A 265 8.82 12.56 14.82
CA GLY A 265 9.07 13.50 13.75
C GLY A 265 9.79 12.84 12.57
N ARG A 266 9.84 13.57 11.47
CA ARG A 266 10.61 13.16 10.30
C ARG A 266 12.09 13.49 10.53
N PRO A 267 13.02 12.54 10.30
CA PRO A 267 14.43 12.83 10.39
C PRO A 267 14.84 13.89 9.37
N GLY A 268 15.59 14.91 9.82
CA GLY A 268 16.21 15.91 8.95
C GLY A 268 15.39 17.15 8.65
N GLY A 269 14.16 17.29 9.15
CA GLY A 269 13.36 18.53 9.03
C GLY A 269 13.03 18.96 7.59
N THR A 270 13.23 18.10 6.61
CA THR A 270 12.96 18.37 5.19
C THR A 270 11.59 17.83 4.78
N THR A 271 10.95 18.56 3.90
CA THR A 271 9.57 18.37 3.48
C THR A 271 9.36 17.22 2.46
N GLY A 272 10.31 16.36 2.17
CA GLY A 272 10.07 15.32 1.17
C GLY A 272 11.00 14.13 1.25
N PRO A 273 10.55 12.90 0.95
CA PRO A 273 11.39 11.73 0.73
C PRO A 273 11.99 11.70 -0.66
N VAL A 274 11.42 12.46 -1.58
CA VAL A 274 11.89 12.58 -2.95
C VAL A 274 12.31 14.01 -3.20
N SER A 275 13.58 14.24 -3.49
CA SER A 275 14.06 15.51 -3.98
C SER A 275 14.61 15.33 -5.39
N TYR A 276 14.33 16.29 -6.24
CA TYR A 276 14.90 16.40 -7.58
C TYR A 276 15.85 17.59 -7.60
N ASP A 277 17.13 17.36 -7.86
CA ASP A 277 18.16 18.40 -7.89
C ASP A 277 18.46 18.91 -9.31
N GLY A 278 17.59 18.62 -10.27
CA GLY A 278 17.75 18.95 -11.69
C GLY A 278 18.51 17.88 -12.49
N THR A 279 19.14 16.92 -11.82
CA THR A 279 19.93 15.83 -12.45
C THR A 279 19.59 14.45 -11.92
N SER A 280 19.12 14.34 -10.69
CA SER A 280 18.79 13.04 -10.07
C SER A 280 17.60 13.13 -9.12
N VAL A 281 16.83 12.07 -9.08
CA VAL A 281 15.81 11.85 -8.05
C VAL A 281 16.49 11.19 -6.85
N LYS A 282 16.51 11.89 -5.72
CA LYS A 282 16.98 11.31 -4.45
C LYS A 282 15.78 10.90 -3.63
N VAL A 283 15.63 9.60 -3.44
CA VAL A 283 14.69 9.06 -2.46
C VAL A 283 15.32 9.25 -1.08
N LEU A 284 14.77 10.16 -0.30
CA LEU A 284 15.18 10.33 1.10
C LEU A 284 14.53 9.21 1.91
N LYS A 285 15.28 8.17 2.20
CA LYS A 285 14.82 7.08 3.04
C LYS A 285 14.65 7.58 4.47
N LEU A 286 13.53 7.22 5.08
CA LEU A 286 13.24 7.59 6.45
C LEU A 286 14.13 6.78 7.40
N ALA A 287 14.72 7.46 8.40
CA ALA A 287 15.38 6.75 9.47
C ALA A 287 14.35 5.93 10.26
N THR A 288 14.63 4.67 10.47
CA THR A 288 13.76 3.78 11.23
C THR A 288 13.73 4.18 12.70
N VAL A 289 12.58 4.03 13.31
CA VAL A 289 12.31 4.35 14.70
C VAL A 289 13.10 3.49 15.68
N THR A 290 13.58 2.35 15.24
CA THR A 290 14.13 1.32 16.12
C THR A 290 15.61 1.47 16.38
N THR A 291 16.35 2.15 15.53
CA THR A 291 17.78 2.29 15.69
C THR A 291 18.29 3.53 14.95
N GLN A 292 18.49 4.62 15.66
CA GLN A 292 19.28 5.75 15.15
C GLN A 292 20.74 5.37 14.78
N SER A 293 21.14 4.13 15.04
CA SER A 293 22.47 3.61 14.73
C SER A 293 22.54 2.84 13.41
N ASP A 294 21.39 2.47 12.83
CA ASP A 294 21.40 1.80 11.54
C ASP A 294 21.38 2.82 10.42
N ASN A 295 22.52 3.06 9.82
CA ASN A 295 22.69 3.72 8.53
C ASN A 295 21.97 2.96 7.37
N THR A 296 21.14 1.98 7.67
CA THR A 296 20.28 1.31 6.71
C THR A 296 19.09 2.22 6.43
N ASN A 297 19.21 2.97 5.41
CA ASN A 297 18.18 3.80 4.78
C ASN A 297 16.94 3.02 4.29
N THR A 298 16.51 1.92 4.90
CA THR A 298 15.36 1.12 4.54
C THR A 298 14.20 1.44 5.47
N LEU A 299 13.01 1.66 4.90
CA LEU A 299 11.78 1.74 5.67
C LEU A 299 11.52 0.39 6.37
N PRO A 300 11.11 0.36 7.65
CA PRO A 300 10.65 -0.86 8.27
C PRO A 300 9.41 -1.38 7.53
N LYS A 301 9.17 -2.69 7.58
CA LYS A 301 7.98 -3.27 6.97
C LYS A 301 6.72 -2.75 7.64
N ALA A 302 5.67 -2.63 6.84
CA ALA A 302 4.34 -2.35 7.34
C ALA A 302 3.63 -3.66 7.74
N ILE A 303 2.79 -3.57 8.76
CA ILE A 303 1.96 -4.67 9.26
C ILE A 303 0.54 -4.18 9.55
N SER A 304 -0.46 -5.06 9.41
CA SER A 304 -1.82 -4.83 9.89
C SER A 304 -2.07 -5.72 11.11
N GLN A 305 -1.61 -5.26 12.26
CA GLN A 305 -1.67 -6.00 13.53
C GLN A 305 -2.08 -5.07 14.67
N LYS A 306 -2.68 -5.65 15.72
CA LYS A 306 -3.09 -4.91 16.92
C LYS A 306 -1.89 -4.38 17.70
N ASP A 307 -2.04 -3.19 18.28
CA ASP A 307 -1.08 -2.54 19.17
C ASP A 307 0.29 -2.22 18.52
N ALA A 308 0.33 -2.04 17.22
CA ALA A 308 1.49 -1.48 16.54
C ALA A 308 1.50 0.06 16.65
N ILE A 309 2.68 0.67 16.53
CA ILE A 309 2.79 2.12 16.35
C ILE A 309 2.30 2.44 14.93
N PRO A 310 1.31 3.32 14.76
CA PRO A 310 0.80 3.70 13.43
C PRO A 310 1.91 4.17 12.50
N TYR A 311 1.81 3.79 11.23
CA TYR A 311 2.83 4.06 10.23
C TYR A 311 2.62 5.43 9.59
N ASN A 312 2.98 6.49 10.29
CA ASN A 312 2.94 7.87 9.80
C ASN A 312 4.31 8.36 9.29
N TRP A 313 4.41 9.63 8.93
CA TRP A 313 5.62 10.24 8.38
C TRP A 313 6.10 9.56 7.09
N VAL A 314 5.18 9.05 6.29
CA VAL A 314 5.40 8.48 4.95
C VAL A 314 4.69 9.32 3.91
N THR A 315 5.25 9.40 2.72
CA THR A 315 4.53 9.96 1.56
C THR A 315 3.58 8.92 0.97
N CYS A 316 2.69 9.35 0.09
CA CYS A 316 1.79 8.46 -0.61
C CYS A 316 2.55 7.38 -1.40
N SER A 317 3.61 7.74 -2.14
CA SER A 317 4.41 6.77 -2.90
C SER A 317 5.19 5.79 -2.03
N GLU A 318 5.70 6.21 -0.87
CA GLU A 318 6.31 5.31 0.11
C GLU A 318 5.28 4.36 0.72
N ALA A 319 4.10 4.88 1.08
CA ALA A 319 2.99 4.08 1.60
C ALA A 319 2.54 3.04 0.57
N GLN A 320 2.48 3.39 -0.72
CA GLN A 320 2.18 2.43 -1.79
C GLN A 320 3.25 1.34 -1.90
N SER A 321 4.52 1.68 -1.80
CA SER A 321 5.61 0.70 -1.84
C SER A 321 5.52 -0.27 -0.65
N LEU A 322 5.27 0.24 0.56
CA LEU A 322 5.08 -0.56 1.76
C LEU A 322 3.83 -1.45 1.68
N ALA A 323 2.72 -0.92 1.18
CA ALA A 323 1.49 -1.70 0.99
C ALA A 323 1.70 -2.84 -0.01
N LYS A 324 2.45 -2.62 -1.11
CA LYS A 324 2.78 -3.64 -2.12
C LYS A 324 3.58 -4.81 -1.50
N GLU A 325 4.47 -4.53 -0.55
CA GLU A 325 5.25 -5.56 0.16
C GLU A 325 4.42 -6.43 1.10
N MET A 326 3.19 -6.04 1.43
CA MET A 326 2.29 -6.82 2.28
C MET A 326 1.55 -7.94 1.52
N THR A 327 1.80 -8.10 0.22
CA THR A 327 1.24 -9.18 -0.60
C THR A 327 1.61 -10.56 -0.04
N PRO A 328 0.64 -11.42 0.28
CA PRO A 328 0.91 -12.72 0.89
C PRO A 328 1.55 -13.72 -0.08
N ASN A 329 1.22 -13.64 -1.37
CA ASN A 329 1.78 -14.49 -2.44
C ASN A 329 1.45 -13.91 -3.82
N SER A 330 1.97 -14.54 -4.89
CA SER A 330 1.83 -14.07 -6.28
C SER A 330 0.39 -14.07 -6.84
N ASN A 331 -0.54 -14.79 -6.21
CA ASN A 331 -1.94 -14.84 -6.63
C ASN A 331 -2.77 -13.68 -6.10
N TYR A 332 -2.14 -12.78 -5.35
CA TYR A 332 -2.78 -11.62 -4.76
C TYR A 332 -1.97 -10.37 -5.05
N THR A 333 -2.65 -9.26 -5.03
CA THR A 333 -2.04 -7.92 -5.06
C THR A 333 -2.46 -7.16 -3.82
N SER A 334 -1.48 -6.61 -3.10
CA SER A 334 -1.70 -5.62 -2.05
C SER A 334 -1.27 -4.24 -2.54
N SER A 335 -2.03 -3.23 -2.19
CA SER A 335 -1.79 -1.82 -2.54
C SER A 335 -2.42 -0.90 -1.52
N LEU A 336 -2.20 0.40 -1.63
CA LEU A 336 -3.15 1.36 -1.05
C LEU A 336 -4.54 1.13 -1.63
N MET A 337 -5.58 1.51 -0.89
CA MET A 337 -6.94 1.53 -1.44
C MET A 337 -7.02 2.56 -2.58
N PHE A 338 -7.68 2.18 -3.67
CA PHE A 338 -8.19 3.17 -4.62
C PHE A 338 -9.30 3.99 -3.97
N GLY A 339 -9.55 5.21 -4.44
CA GLY A 339 -10.62 6.04 -3.89
C GLY A 339 -11.97 5.34 -3.92
N ILE A 340 -12.28 4.61 -4.99
CA ILE A 340 -13.51 3.82 -5.07
C ILE A 340 -13.57 2.72 -4.00
N GLN A 341 -12.47 2.10 -3.61
CA GLN A 341 -12.48 1.10 -2.54
C GLN A 341 -12.81 1.73 -1.19
N TRP A 342 -12.31 2.94 -0.91
CA TRP A 342 -12.71 3.68 0.30
C TRP A 342 -14.21 3.95 0.34
N ASP A 343 -14.77 4.41 -0.78
CA ASP A 343 -16.20 4.69 -0.91
C ASP A 343 -17.04 3.40 -0.73
N LEU A 344 -16.56 2.26 -1.24
CA LEU A 344 -17.16 0.95 -1.02
C LEU A 344 -17.10 0.50 0.45
N VAL A 345 -16.03 0.81 1.19
CA VAL A 345 -15.98 0.57 2.64
C VAL A 345 -17.02 1.41 3.37
N CYS A 346 -17.17 2.70 3.02
CA CYS A 346 -18.22 3.55 3.57
C CYS A 346 -19.62 2.96 3.30
N GLN A 347 -19.88 2.49 2.08
CA GLN A 347 -21.14 1.85 1.73
C GLN A 347 -21.35 0.53 2.50
N TYR A 348 -20.32 -0.28 2.68
CA TYR A 348 -20.35 -1.49 3.48
C TYR A 348 -20.71 -1.19 4.95
N LEU A 349 -20.08 -0.18 5.54
CA LEU A 349 -20.34 0.25 6.92
C LEU A 349 -21.76 0.79 7.11
N LYS A 350 -22.33 1.47 6.08
CA LYS A 350 -23.75 1.86 6.08
C LYS A 350 -24.66 0.62 6.05
N VAL A 351 -24.43 -0.31 5.14
CA VAL A 351 -25.34 -1.44 4.88
C VAL A 351 -25.24 -2.51 5.98
N LYS A 352 -24.01 -2.83 6.45
CA LYS A 352 -23.75 -3.92 7.40
C LYS A 352 -23.36 -3.41 8.79
N GLY A 353 -22.70 -2.26 8.87
CA GLY A 353 -22.16 -1.71 10.13
C GLY A 353 -23.17 -0.92 10.97
N GLY A 354 -24.38 -0.71 10.45
CA GLY A 354 -25.44 0.02 11.15
C GLY A 354 -25.17 1.51 11.31
N LEU A 355 -24.24 2.08 10.55
CA LEU A 355 -23.98 3.51 10.53
C LEU A 355 -24.95 4.22 9.57
N SER A 356 -25.42 5.38 9.97
CA SER A 356 -26.17 6.25 9.09
C SER A 356 -25.23 6.97 8.10
N GLU A 357 -25.78 7.50 7.04
CA GLU A 357 -25.06 8.35 6.11
C GLU A 357 -24.47 9.60 6.80
N SER A 358 -25.20 10.15 7.79
CA SER A 358 -24.73 11.27 8.59
C SER A 358 -23.52 10.91 9.45
N ASP A 359 -23.47 9.69 10.05
CA ASP A 359 -22.33 9.22 10.82
C ASP A 359 -21.06 9.10 9.98
N ILE A 360 -21.21 8.86 8.67
CA ILE A 360 -20.08 8.66 7.75
C ILE A 360 -19.66 9.97 7.06
N ASN A 361 -20.65 10.81 6.63
CA ASN A 361 -20.41 12.01 5.82
C ASN A 361 -20.37 13.32 6.60
N GLN A 362 -21.01 13.39 7.80
CA GLN A 362 -21.18 14.66 8.50
C GLN A 362 -20.44 14.73 9.82
N ASP A 363 -20.58 13.73 10.68
CA ASP A 363 -19.87 13.68 11.97
C ASP A 363 -19.61 12.23 12.39
N SER A 364 -18.34 11.84 12.35
CA SER A 364 -17.90 10.49 12.74
C SER A 364 -17.34 10.42 14.17
N SER A 365 -17.50 11.47 14.99
CA SER A 365 -16.95 11.52 16.34
C SER A 365 -17.50 10.43 17.27
N SER A 366 -18.70 9.91 16.99
CA SER A 366 -19.33 8.85 17.79
C SER A 366 -18.69 7.46 17.66
N TRP A 367 -17.76 7.29 16.71
CA TRP A 367 -17.11 6.00 16.44
C TRP A 367 -15.66 6.10 15.96
N GLY A 368 -15.08 7.29 15.95
CA GLY A 368 -13.69 7.56 15.50
C GLY A 368 -12.84 8.21 16.61
N ASN A 369 -11.52 8.11 16.47
CA ASN A 369 -10.59 8.73 17.40
C ASN A 369 -10.36 10.21 17.08
N TYR A 370 -11.39 11.02 17.18
CA TYR A 370 -11.35 12.47 16.96
C TYR A 370 -11.03 13.26 18.23
N SER A 371 -10.59 14.51 18.11
CA SER A 371 -10.29 15.36 19.29
C SER A 371 -11.51 15.62 20.17
N ASN A 372 -12.72 15.62 19.60
CA ASN A 372 -13.99 15.77 20.31
C ASN A 372 -14.65 14.43 20.67
N ALA A 373 -13.95 13.30 20.53
CA ALA A 373 -14.45 12.00 20.98
C ALA A 373 -13.87 11.65 22.35
N LYS A 374 -14.74 11.26 23.30
CA LYS A 374 -14.34 10.69 24.56
C LYS A 374 -14.24 9.18 24.44
N ILE A 375 -13.08 8.62 24.73
CA ILE A 375 -12.82 7.18 24.64
C ILE A 375 -12.41 6.67 26.02
N GLU A 376 -13.27 5.89 26.63
CA GLU A 376 -13.08 5.39 28.00
C GLU A 376 -12.52 3.97 28.01
N ASN A 377 -11.93 3.60 29.13
CA ASN A 377 -11.55 2.22 29.46
C ASN A 377 -10.59 1.55 28.48
N ILE A 378 -9.63 2.28 27.93
CA ILE A 378 -8.55 1.67 27.17
C ILE A 378 -7.59 1.02 28.18
N THR A 379 -7.61 -0.32 28.25
CA THR A 379 -6.90 -1.07 29.30
C THR A 379 -5.47 -1.44 28.94
N ALA A 380 -5.13 -1.46 27.65
CA ALA A 380 -3.80 -1.82 27.17
C ALA A 380 -3.48 -1.12 25.86
N GLY A 381 -2.21 -1.06 25.51
CA GLY A 381 -1.71 -0.44 24.29
C GLY A 381 -0.78 0.74 24.57
N LYS A 382 -0.68 1.64 23.61
CA LYS A 382 0.19 2.82 23.68
C LYS A 382 -0.54 4.03 23.10
N TYR A 383 -0.14 5.21 23.55
CA TYR A 383 -0.63 6.47 23.02
C TYR A 383 0.49 7.53 23.00
N ALA A 384 0.31 8.53 22.16
CA ALA A 384 1.11 9.74 22.15
C ALA A 384 0.20 10.96 22.01
N ILE A 385 0.47 12.02 22.76
CA ILE A 385 -0.34 13.25 22.79
C ILE A 385 0.30 14.27 21.87
N PHE A 386 -0.51 14.90 21.02
CA PHE A 386 -0.08 16.01 20.20
C PHE A 386 -0.03 17.31 21.01
N ASP A 387 1.17 17.87 21.12
CA ASP A 387 1.40 19.16 21.75
C ASP A 387 1.05 20.29 20.78
N THR A 388 -0.05 20.97 21.02
CA THR A 388 -0.53 22.08 20.20
C THR A 388 0.33 23.33 20.32
N ARG A 389 1.10 23.50 21.39
CA ARG A 389 1.98 24.66 21.60
C ARG A 389 3.25 24.55 20.78
N HIS A 390 3.75 23.34 20.65
CA HIS A 390 4.99 23.06 19.90
C HIS A 390 4.75 22.38 18.54
N LEU A 391 3.48 22.12 18.17
CA LEU A 391 3.04 21.49 16.92
C LEU A 391 3.79 20.15 16.64
N LYS A 392 3.95 19.34 17.68
CA LYS A 392 4.65 18.07 17.60
C LYS A 392 3.95 16.96 18.35
N LEU A 393 4.12 15.74 17.88
CA LEU A 393 3.72 14.54 18.60
C LEU A 393 4.68 14.33 19.80
N GLY A 394 4.12 14.11 20.99
CA GLY A 394 4.88 13.78 22.18
C GLY A 394 5.44 12.35 22.15
N ALA A 395 6.14 11.98 23.22
CA ALA A 395 6.65 10.63 23.36
C ALA A 395 5.50 9.60 23.53
N TRP A 396 5.70 8.41 22.99
CA TRP A 396 4.79 7.29 23.16
C TRP A 396 4.81 6.79 24.61
N THR A 397 3.63 6.57 25.16
CA THR A 397 3.42 6.10 26.53
C THR A 397 2.65 4.79 26.53
N LYS A 398 3.16 3.78 27.26
CA LYS A 398 2.46 2.51 27.47
C LYS A 398 1.33 2.67 28.48
N ILE A 399 0.16 2.12 28.17
CA ILE A 399 -0.98 2.07 29.07
C ILE A 399 -0.78 0.92 30.04
N THR A 400 -0.67 1.22 31.34
CA THR A 400 -0.44 0.23 32.41
C THR A 400 -1.58 0.12 33.42
N SER A 401 -2.40 1.16 33.56
CA SER A 401 -3.47 1.23 34.57
C SER A 401 -4.83 1.68 34.02
N GLY A 402 -5.00 1.60 32.72
CA GLY A 402 -6.15 2.19 32.03
C GLY A 402 -5.86 3.62 31.56
N PHE A 403 -6.50 4.01 30.48
CA PHE A 403 -6.42 5.33 29.87
C PHE A 403 -7.80 5.75 29.39
N THR A 404 -8.19 6.99 29.72
CA THR A 404 -9.38 7.63 29.16
C THR A 404 -8.92 8.84 28.37
N LYS A 405 -9.23 8.86 27.09
CA LYS A 405 -9.04 10.02 26.24
C LYS A 405 -10.21 10.98 26.46
N SER A 406 -9.90 12.21 26.84
CA SER A 406 -10.87 13.29 26.97
C SER A 406 -11.33 13.79 25.59
N ASP A 407 -12.44 14.49 25.55
CA ASP A 407 -12.99 15.20 24.39
C ASP A 407 -12.64 16.69 24.37
N SER A 408 -12.04 17.22 25.44
CA SER A 408 -11.82 18.66 25.63
C SER A 408 -10.52 19.05 26.34
N GLU A 409 -9.79 18.09 26.92
CA GLU A 409 -8.56 18.33 27.67
C GLU A 409 -7.29 18.12 26.84
N ASP A 410 -6.13 18.30 27.44
CA ASP A 410 -4.82 18.17 26.77
C ASP A 410 -4.64 16.81 26.08
N ASN A 411 -5.20 15.72 26.64
CA ASN A 411 -5.16 14.38 26.07
C ASN A 411 -6.22 14.12 24.98
N SER A 412 -7.05 15.11 24.64
CA SER A 412 -8.06 14.99 23.58
C SER A 412 -7.47 14.68 22.21
N ARG A 413 -6.21 15.06 22.00
CA ARG A 413 -5.45 14.82 20.77
C ARG A 413 -4.44 13.69 20.96
N ALA A 414 -4.91 12.54 21.44
CA ALA A 414 -4.10 11.35 21.60
C ALA A 414 -4.16 10.47 20.34
N LEU A 415 -3.01 10.26 19.73
CA LEU A 415 -2.81 9.20 18.73
C LEU A 415 -2.69 7.87 19.48
N LEU A 416 -3.47 6.88 19.09
CA LEU A 416 -3.51 5.56 19.71
C LEU A 416 -2.72 4.54 18.90
N SER A 417 -2.09 3.54 19.50
CA SER A 417 -1.59 2.39 18.78
C SER A 417 -2.75 1.63 18.12
N THR A 418 -2.45 0.90 17.03
CA THR A 418 -3.45 0.32 16.14
C THR A 418 -4.43 -0.61 16.87
N GLY A 419 -5.72 -0.39 16.71
CA GLY A 419 -6.77 -1.32 17.17
C GLY A 419 -6.88 -1.54 18.67
N ILE A 420 -6.42 -0.62 19.51
CA ILE A 420 -6.49 -0.80 20.97
C ILE A 420 -7.83 -0.40 21.61
N SER A 421 -8.69 0.26 20.84
CA SER A 421 -9.98 0.73 21.34
C SER A 421 -11.14 0.09 20.59
N GLU A 422 -12.04 -0.57 21.34
CA GLU A 422 -13.30 -1.11 20.79
C GLU A 422 -14.27 0.01 20.35
N TYR A 423 -14.10 1.23 20.88
CA TYR A 423 -14.88 2.39 20.46
C TYR A 423 -14.73 2.70 18.97
N THR A 424 -13.52 2.53 18.42
CA THR A 424 -13.22 2.82 17.02
C THR A 424 -13.47 1.63 16.09
N LYS A 425 -14.07 0.53 16.60
CA LYS A 425 -14.33 -0.69 15.84
C LYS A 425 -15.73 -0.69 15.22
N LYS A 426 -15.82 -0.90 13.90
CA LYS A 426 -17.06 -1.20 13.16
C LYS A 426 -16.81 -2.36 12.21
N MET A 427 -17.66 -3.39 12.25
CA MET A 427 -17.52 -4.59 11.39
C MET A 427 -16.09 -5.17 11.40
N ASN A 428 -15.48 -5.24 12.59
CA ASN A 428 -14.09 -5.66 12.79
C ASN A 428 -13.01 -4.76 12.13
N ILE A 429 -13.37 -3.63 11.56
CA ILE A 429 -12.44 -2.60 11.10
C ILE A 429 -12.20 -1.62 12.22
N TYR A 430 -10.95 -1.36 12.57
CA TYR A 430 -10.55 -0.40 13.58
C TYR A 430 -10.03 0.89 12.96
N ASN A 431 -10.27 2.01 13.59
CA ASN A 431 -9.70 3.32 13.24
C ASN A 431 -9.94 3.78 11.80
N PHE A 432 -11.00 3.33 11.14
CA PHE A 432 -11.35 3.79 9.79
C PHE A 432 -11.85 5.24 9.79
N ALA A 433 -12.49 5.65 10.90
CA ALA A 433 -12.82 7.04 11.15
C ALA A 433 -11.76 7.63 12.08
N SER A 434 -10.80 8.37 11.53
CA SER A 434 -9.73 9.00 12.31
C SER A 434 -8.75 8.01 12.97
N ASN A 435 -8.02 8.43 13.91
CA ASN A 435 -6.70 8.11 14.40
C ASN A 435 -5.68 8.76 13.48
N GLU A 436 -5.45 8.24 12.29
CA GLU A 436 -4.72 8.92 11.22
C GLU A 436 -5.61 9.03 9.98
N ALA A 437 -5.43 10.06 9.17
CA ALA A 437 -5.91 10.04 7.80
C ALA A 437 -5.08 9.00 7.03
N GLU A 438 -5.65 8.41 5.99
CA GLU A 438 -5.02 7.31 5.28
C GLU A 438 -4.79 7.69 3.81
N TRP A 439 -3.54 7.56 3.34
CA TRP A 439 -3.20 7.70 1.93
C TRP A 439 -3.98 6.71 1.08
N THR A 440 -4.44 7.18 -0.07
CA THR A 440 -5.12 6.36 -1.08
C THR A 440 -4.51 6.58 -2.47
N LEU A 441 -4.80 5.68 -3.41
CA LEU A 441 -4.52 5.86 -4.83
C LEU A 441 -5.58 6.73 -5.51
N GLU A 442 -6.21 7.63 -4.77
CA GLU A 442 -7.06 8.67 -5.30
C GLU A 442 -6.23 9.91 -5.60
N LYS A 443 -6.50 10.55 -6.72
CA LYS A 443 -5.82 11.76 -7.18
C LYS A 443 -6.72 12.98 -7.03
N THR A 444 -6.12 14.11 -6.70
CA THR A 444 -6.81 15.40 -6.63
C THR A 444 -6.24 16.37 -7.65
N SER A 445 -7.08 17.31 -8.12
CA SER A 445 -6.68 18.42 -8.97
C SER A 445 -6.44 19.73 -8.21
N TYR A 446 -6.27 19.70 -6.89
CA TYR A 446 -6.07 20.88 -6.07
C TYR A 446 -4.63 21.41 -6.16
N GLY A 447 -4.39 22.37 -7.05
CA GLY A 447 -3.07 22.99 -7.24
C GLY A 447 -1.97 21.95 -7.50
N ASN A 448 -0.92 21.97 -6.66
CA ASN A 448 0.18 20.99 -6.71
C ASN A 448 -0.07 19.79 -5.79
N ASN A 449 -1.26 19.69 -5.17
CA ASN A 449 -1.60 18.65 -4.21
C ASN A 449 -2.25 17.48 -4.95
N ALA A 450 -1.45 16.58 -5.49
CA ALA A 450 -1.95 15.46 -6.29
C ALA A 450 -2.42 14.26 -5.46
N CYS A 451 -1.88 14.08 -4.24
CA CYS A 451 -2.16 12.93 -3.40
C CYS A 451 -3.38 13.16 -2.51
N ALA A 452 -4.27 12.18 -2.43
CA ALA A 452 -5.44 12.23 -1.57
C ALA A 452 -5.25 11.39 -0.31
N SER A 453 -5.56 11.97 0.86
CA SER A 453 -5.82 11.24 2.08
C SER A 453 -7.31 11.16 2.38
N ARG A 454 -7.74 10.12 3.09
CA ARG A 454 -9.12 9.85 3.42
C ARG A 454 -9.30 9.67 4.93
N GLY A 455 -10.57 9.80 5.37
CA GLY A 455 -10.89 9.75 6.80
C GLY A 455 -10.54 11.04 7.52
N GLY A 456 -10.47 10.97 8.82
CA GLY A 456 -10.15 12.12 9.67
C GLY A 456 -8.85 11.91 10.41
N ILE A 457 -8.49 12.89 11.24
CA ILE A 457 -7.27 12.89 12.04
C ILE A 457 -7.59 13.09 13.53
N TYR A 458 -6.81 12.48 14.41
CA TYR A 458 -6.98 12.54 15.86
C TYR A 458 -6.88 13.96 16.44
N THR A 459 -6.37 14.93 15.67
CA THR A 459 -6.28 16.33 16.10
C THR A 459 -7.46 17.21 15.70
N SER A 460 -8.39 16.68 14.89
CA SER A 460 -9.58 17.38 14.38
C SER A 460 -10.88 16.80 14.97
N THR A 461 -11.99 17.50 14.74
CA THR A 461 -13.34 17.03 15.10
C THR A 461 -13.90 16.11 14.01
N GLY A 462 -14.80 15.20 14.40
CA GLY A 462 -15.46 14.30 13.44
C GLY A 462 -16.37 15.01 12.44
N SER A 463 -16.84 16.21 12.77
CA SER A 463 -17.63 17.04 11.87
C SER A 463 -16.80 17.81 10.85
N ASN A 464 -15.53 18.12 11.17
CA ASN A 464 -14.63 18.78 10.22
C ASN A 464 -14.10 17.81 9.16
N PHE A 465 -13.68 16.62 9.63
CA PHE A 465 -13.13 15.57 8.78
C PHE A 465 -13.80 14.22 9.08
N PRO A 466 -15.06 14.02 8.66
CA PRO A 466 -15.71 12.74 8.85
C PRO A 466 -15.04 11.61 8.07
N ALA A 467 -15.43 10.36 8.31
CA ALA A 467 -14.82 9.17 7.70
C ALA A 467 -14.77 9.20 6.16
N ALA A 468 -15.78 9.79 5.52
CA ALA A 468 -15.82 9.94 4.07
C ALA A 468 -15.07 11.16 3.53
N SER A 469 -14.45 11.98 4.39
CA SER A 469 -13.75 13.18 3.95
C SER A 469 -12.52 12.85 3.10
N ARG A 470 -12.15 13.84 2.28
CA ARG A 470 -10.97 13.85 1.43
C ARG A 470 -10.17 15.10 1.71
N ASP A 471 -8.86 14.98 1.68
CA ASP A 471 -7.96 16.12 1.71
C ASP A 471 -6.80 15.91 0.74
N GLY A 472 -6.29 17.01 0.16
CA GLY A 472 -5.27 16.98 -0.89
C GLY A 472 -3.91 17.43 -0.38
N PHE A 473 -2.87 16.68 -0.72
CA PHE A 473 -1.49 16.92 -0.29
C PHE A 473 -0.51 16.84 -1.46
N GLY A 474 0.63 17.51 -1.29
CA GLY A 474 1.74 17.41 -2.23
C GLY A 474 2.35 16.00 -2.26
N THR A 475 2.97 15.66 -3.38
CA THR A 475 3.60 14.34 -3.58
C THR A 475 4.75 14.06 -2.60
N ALA A 476 5.32 15.11 -2.04
CA ALA A 476 6.41 15.07 -1.06
C ALA A 476 5.94 15.19 0.41
N ASP A 477 4.65 15.36 0.63
CA ASP A 477 4.11 15.59 1.96
C ASP A 477 4.10 14.30 2.79
N SER A 478 4.43 14.48 4.08
CA SER A 478 4.33 13.42 5.08
C SER A 478 4.16 14.06 6.45
N TYR A 479 3.19 13.56 7.21
CA TYR A 479 2.80 14.16 8.49
C TYR A 479 2.64 13.10 9.58
N ASN A 480 2.59 13.56 10.85
CA ASN A 480 2.38 12.73 12.03
C ASN A 480 0.94 12.22 12.20
N ASN A 481 0.04 12.64 11.33
CA ASN A 481 -1.38 12.34 11.37
C ASN A 481 -1.90 11.74 10.05
N ILE A 482 -0.99 11.35 9.16
CA ILE A 482 -1.33 10.65 7.91
C ILE A 482 -0.53 9.35 7.85
N GLY A 483 -1.24 8.25 7.84
CA GLY A 483 -0.76 6.91 7.65
C GLY A 483 -1.36 6.28 6.39
N PHE A 484 -1.62 4.98 6.42
CA PHE A 484 -2.28 4.27 5.32
C PHE A 484 -2.90 2.96 5.79
N ARG A 485 -3.80 2.42 4.98
CA ARG A 485 -4.37 1.07 5.15
C ARG A 485 -4.22 0.28 3.85
N PRO A 486 -3.66 -0.93 3.88
CA PRO A 486 -3.56 -1.76 2.69
C PRO A 486 -4.91 -2.35 2.30
N ALA A 487 -5.13 -2.50 1.00
CA ALA A 487 -6.14 -3.37 0.41
C ALA A 487 -5.47 -4.62 -0.17
N LEU A 488 -6.21 -5.73 -0.24
CA LEU A 488 -5.75 -6.99 -0.80
C LEU A 488 -6.83 -7.59 -1.69
N TYR A 489 -6.49 -8.00 -2.88
CA TYR A 489 -7.40 -8.58 -3.85
C TYR A 489 -6.74 -9.71 -4.64
N ALA A 490 -7.55 -10.68 -5.07
CA ALA A 490 -7.11 -11.82 -5.89
C ALA A 490 -6.80 -11.37 -7.32
N ASN A 491 -5.78 -11.97 -7.93
CA ASN A 491 -5.31 -11.63 -9.29
C ASN A 491 -6.18 -12.26 -10.40
#